data_2fa22b148d0b3ce7f49e64211a7c0264
#
_entry.id   2fa22b148d0b3ce7f49e64211a7c0264
#
_cell.length_a   1.000
_cell.length_b   1.000
_cell.length_c   1.000
_cell.angle_alpha   90.00
_cell.angle_beta   90.00
_cell.angle_gamma   90.00
#
_symmetry.space_group_name_H-M   'P 1'
#
loop_
_entity.id
_entity.type
_entity.pdbx_description
1 polymer ?
#
loop_
_entity_poly.entity_id
_entity_poly.type
_entity_poly.pdbx_seq_one_letter_code
_entity_poly.pdbx_strand_id
1 'polypeptide(L)'
;MTIENCDVSDIDEIFRLYAIASAYQQTKNVIVWPTFKKSLVETEIAEKRQWKLVIDGIIACNWAVTFSDAEIWEERNNDAAVYIHRIATNPGCRGKNFVAIIVAWAKLFAKNKGKNFVRLDTLGNNVKLIEHYTNAGFKFLGIFKLANTQSLPEHYQKEPDCCLFEIKL
;
A
#
# COMPACT_ATOMS: atom_id res chain seq x y z
N MET A 1 5.60 -6.74 19.53
CA MET A 1 5.22 -6.15 18.22
C MET A 1 6.50 -5.86 17.44
N THR A 2 6.64 -6.44 16.25
CA THR A 2 7.82 -6.29 15.37
C THR A 2 7.39 -6.00 13.95
N ILE A 3 8.24 -5.27 13.21
CA ILE A 3 8.10 -5.08 11.75
C ILE A 3 9.28 -5.76 11.10
N GLU A 4 9.00 -6.66 10.16
CA GLU A 4 10.02 -7.46 9.50
C GLU A 4 9.63 -7.78 8.06
N ASN A 5 10.61 -8.22 7.25
CA ASN A 5 10.29 -8.71 5.91
C ASN A 5 9.49 -10.00 5.98
N CYS A 6 8.56 -10.16 5.06
CA CYS A 6 7.92 -11.45 4.82
C CYS A 6 8.92 -12.43 4.20
N ASP A 7 8.66 -13.71 4.42
CA ASP A 7 9.33 -14.83 3.77
C ASP A 7 8.32 -15.73 3.04
N VAL A 8 8.81 -16.79 2.39
CA VAL A 8 7.97 -17.67 1.58
C VAL A 8 6.89 -18.41 2.38
N SER A 9 7.08 -18.59 3.69
CA SER A 9 6.09 -19.22 4.58
C SER A 9 4.89 -18.32 4.86
N ASP A 10 5.02 -17.02 4.63
CA ASP A 10 3.96 -16.03 4.85
C ASP A 10 2.99 -15.91 3.67
N ILE A 11 3.30 -16.50 2.51
CA ILE A 11 2.55 -16.30 1.26
C ILE A 11 1.07 -16.59 1.43
N ASP A 12 0.71 -17.71 2.04
CA ASP A 12 -0.68 -18.12 2.21
C ASP A 12 -1.43 -17.11 3.11
N GLU A 13 -0.79 -16.62 4.15
CA GLU A 13 -1.38 -15.62 5.04
C GLU A 13 -1.52 -14.26 4.35
N ILE A 14 -0.55 -13.83 3.55
CA ILE A 14 -0.63 -12.61 2.73
C ILE A 14 -1.86 -12.67 1.82
N PHE A 15 -2.04 -13.78 1.09
CA PHE A 15 -3.20 -13.95 0.20
C PHE A 15 -4.51 -14.03 0.96
N ARG A 16 -4.52 -14.67 2.14
CA ARG A 16 -5.70 -14.67 3.00
C ARG A 16 -6.09 -13.23 3.40
N LEU A 17 -5.13 -12.40 3.78
CA LEU A 17 -5.38 -11.00 4.15
C LEU A 17 -5.82 -10.16 2.94
N TYR A 18 -5.26 -10.39 1.75
CA TYR A 18 -5.71 -9.73 0.52
C TYR A 18 -7.16 -10.10 0.18
N ALA A 19 -7.52 -11.38 0.27
CA ALA A 19 -8.89 -11.82 0.04
C ALA A 19 -9.89 -11.18 1.01
N ILE A 20 -9.52 -11.08 2.29
CA ILE A 20 -10.33 -10.40 3.31
C ILE A 20 -10.47 -8.89 3.02
N ALA A 21 -9.39 -8.23 2.59
CA ALA A 21 -9.43 -6.83 2.21
C ALA A 21 -10.35 -6.60 1.01
N SER A 22 -10.25 -7.44 -0.03
CA SER A 22 -11.13 -7.38 -1.21
C SER A 22 -12.60 -7.62 -0.85
N ALA A 23 -12.89 -8.62 0.00
CA ALA A 23 -14.25 -8.88 0.47
C ALA A 23 -14.80 -7.68 1.27
N TYR A 24 -13.98 -7.05 2.11
CA TYR A 24 -14.38 -5.85 2.85
C TYR A 24 -14.66 -4.66 1.91
N GLN A 25 -13.84 -4.45 0.88
CA GLN A 25 -14.05 -3.42 -0.14
C GLN A 25 -15.40 -3.60 -0.84
N GLN A 26 -15.77 -4.85 -1.19
CA GLN A 26 -17.08 -5.16 -1.77
C GLN A 26 -18.23 -4.72 -0.86
N THR A 27 -18.16 -4.93 0.45
CA THR A 27 -19.20 -4.50 1.39
C THR A 27 -19.33 -2.98 1.52
N LYS A 28 -18.31 -2.22 1.10
CA LYS A 28 -18.26 -0.76 1.16
C LYS A 28 -18.62 -0.07 -0.16
N ASN A 29 -18.91 -0.86 -1.19
CA ASN A 29 -19.18 -0.37 -2.54
C ASN A 29 -18.08 0.58 -3.05
N VAL A 30 -16.83 0.22 -2.76
CA VAL A 30 -15.62 0.88 -3.26
C VAL A 30 -14.91 -0.03 -4.25
N ILE A 31 -13.89 0.50 -4.94
CA ILE A 31 -13.11 -0.26 -5.90
C ILE A 31 -12.42 -1.44 -5.21
N VAL A 32 -12.64 -2.62 -5.74
CA VAL A 32 -12.17 -3.89 -5.19
C VAL A 32 -10.84 -4.26 -5.82
N TRP A 33 -9.88 -4.67 -5.00
CA TRP A 33 -8.61 -5.22 -5.50
C TRP A 33 -8.84 -6.45 -6.37
N PRO A 34 -8.06 -6.62 -7.45
CA PRO A 34 -8.06 -7.84 -8.23
C PRO A 34 -7.41 -8.99 -7.47
N THR A 35 -7.54 -10.20 -7.98
CA THR A 35 -6.71 -11.31 -7.54
C THR A 35 -5.27 -11.07 -8.00
N PHE A 36 -4.35 -10.86 -7.05
CA PHE A 36 -2.93 -10.69 -7.36
C PHE A 36 -2.27 -12.01 -7.75
N LYS A 37 -1.30 -11.94 -8.66
CA LYS A 37 -0.52 -13.13 -9.05
C LYS A 37 0.43 -13.53 -7.93
N LYS A 38 0.54 -14.84 -7.68
CA LYS A 38 1.48 -15.37 -6.68
C LYS A 38 2.92 -14.98 -6.99
N SER A 39 3.32 -15.01 -8.26
CA SER A 39 4.65 -14.61 -8.72
C SER A 39 5.02 -13.15 -8.37
N LEU A 40 4.03 -12.24 -8.31
CA LEU A 40 4.26 -10.86 -7.85
C LEU A 40 4.74 -10.84 -6.39
N VAL A 41 4.02 -11.54 -5.51
CA VAL A 41 4.35 -11.59 -4.08
C VAL A 41 5.66 -12.33 -3.84
N GLU A 42 5.91 -13.42 -4.57
CA GLU A 42 7.17 -14.18 -4.52
C GLU A 42 8.36 -13.29 -4.91
N THR A 43 8.22 -12.50 -5.98
CA THR A 43 9.25 -11.53 -6.41
C THR A 43 9.49 -10.47 -5.33
N GLU A 44 8.43 -9.90 -4.78
CA GLU A 44 8.53 -8.88 -3.72
C GLU A 44 9.18 -9.42 -2.44
N ILE A 45 8.93 -10.67 -2.09
CA ILE A 45 9.60 -11.34 -0.97
C ILE A 45 11.09 -11.53 -1.26
N ALA A 46 11.44 -12.02 -2.45
CA ALA A 46 12.84 -12.23 -2.85
C ALA A 46 13.63 -10.91 -2.85
N GLU A 47 12.98 -9.81 -3.25
CA GLU A 47 13.55 -8.46 -3.28
C GLU A 47 13.46 -7.71 -1.93
N LYS A 48 12.96 -8.34 -0.87
CA LYS A 48 12.79 -7.73 0.46
C LYS A 48 11.87 -6.50 0.45
N ARG A 49 10.86 -6.52 -0.42
CA ARG A 49 9.87 -5.43 -0.58
C ARG A 49 8.53 -5.74 0.08
N GLN A 50 8.27 -6.98 0.49
CA GLN A 50 7.06 -7.37 1.21
C GLN A 50 7.34 -7.36 2.72
N TRP A 51 6.47 -6.68 3.48
CA TRP A 51 6.64 -6.41 4.90
C TRP A 51 5.44 -6.86 5.72
N LYS A 52 5.67 -7.25 6.95
CA LYS A 52 4.64 -7.62 7.92
C LYS A 52 4.86 -6.94 9.27
N LEU A 53 3.76 -6.64 9.95
CA LEU A 53 3.71 -6.28 11.36
C LEU A 53 3.21 -7.49 12.13
N VAL A 54 3.99 -7.97 13.07
CA VAL A 54 3.69 -9.15 13.89
C VAL A 54 3.38 -8.72 15.32
N ILE A 55 2.28 -9.22 15.88
CA ILE A 55 1.86 -9.05 17.27
C ILE A 55 1.55 -10.43 17.82
N ASP A 56 2.22 -10.81 18.90
CA ASP A 56 2.02 -12.09 19.60
C ASP A 56 2.04 -13.30 18.65
N GLY A 57 2.99 -13.30 17.69
CA GLY A 57 3.17 -14.36 16.70
C GLY A 57 2.16 -14.35 15.54
N ILE A 58 1.25 -13.37 15.48
CA ILE A 58 0.23 -13.25 14.44
C ILE A 58 0.58 -12.09 13.50
N ILE A 59 0.46 -12.29 12.19
CA ILE A 59 0.55 -11.21 11.21
C ILE A 59 -0.68 -10.32 11.37
N ALA A 60 -0.47 -9.15 11.97
CA ALA A 60 -1.52 -8.18 12.22
C ALA A 60 -1.81 -7.30 11.00
N CYS A 61 -0.79 -7.05 10.19
CA CYS A 61 -0.90 -6.26 8.97
C CYS A 61 0.28 -6.60 8.04
N ASN A 62 0.04 -6.57 6.73
CA ASN A 62 1.11 -6.63 5.73
C ASN A 62 0.98 -5.51 4.70
N TRP A 63 2.08 -5.16 4.06
CA TRP A 63 2.15 -4.19 2.97
C TRP A 63 3.36 -4.47 2.08
N ALA A 64 3.33 -3.91 0.87
CA ALA A 64 4.48 -3.92 -0.02
C ALA A 64 5.06 -2.52 -0.21
N VAL A 65 6.33 -2.46 -0.61
CA VAL A 65 6.98 -1.21 -1.00
C VAL A 65 7.62 -1.35 -2.39
N THR A 66 7.69 -0.22 -3.11
CA THR A 66 8.52 -0.11 -4.31
C THR A 66 9.27 1.22 -4.31
N PHE A 67 10.26 1.33 -5.18
CA PHE A 67 11.07 2.54 -5.33
C PHE A 67 10.83 3.26 -6.66
N SER A 68 9.90 2.72 -7.45
CA SER A 68 9.43 3.28 -8.72
C SER A 68 7.98 2.91 -8.94
N ASP A 69 7.18 3.88 -9.40
CA ASP A 69 5.76 3.72 -9.70
C ASP A 69 5.36 4.73 -10.79
N ALA A 70 6.06 4.65 -11.92
CA ALA A 70 5.99 5.64 -13.00
C ALA A 70 4.60 5.75 -13.62
N GLU A 71 3.85 4.66 -13.67
CA GLU A 71 2.52 4.63 -14.30
C GLU A 71 1.47 5.42 -13.51
N ILE A 72 1.66 5.52 -12.18
CA ILE A 72 0.77 6.26 -11.27
C ILE A 72 1.31 7.67 -11.03
N TRP A 73 2.63 7.81 -10.84
CA TRP A 73 3.24 9.07 -10.38
C TRP A 73 3.85 9.90 -11.50
N GLU A 74 3.90 9.38 -12.73
CA GLU A 74 4.36 10.07 -13.93
C GLU A 74 5.69 10.81 -13.69
N GLU A 75 5.76 12.12 -13.96
CA GLU A 75 6.96 12.92 -13.77
C GLU A 75 7.44 12.95 -12.31
N ARG A 76 6.53 12.86 -11.34
CA ARG A 76 6.88 12.78 -9.92
C ARG A 76 7.64 11.52 -9.55
N ASN A 77 7.61 10.48 -10.39
CA ASN A 77 8.40 9.27 -10.18
C ASN A 77 9.92 9.50 -10.30
N ASN A 78 10.35 10.64 -10.84
CA ASN A 78 11.77 11.04 -10.86
C ASN A 78 12.29 11.45 -9.48
N ASP A 79 11.40 11.72 -8.51
CA ASP A 79 11.79 11.99 -7.14
C ASP A 79 12.29 10.71 -6.43
N ALA A 80 13.20 10.88 -5.49
CA ALA A 80 13.67 9.79 -4.64
C ALA A 80 12.60 9.42 -3.59
N ALA A 81 11.72 8.49 -3.92
CA ALA A 81 10.58 8.11 -3.10
C ALA A 81 10.55 6.61 -2.73
N VAL A 82 9.82 6.32 -1.65
CA VAL A 82 9.30 4.97 -1.31
C VAL A 82 7.79 5.01 -1.50
N TYR A 83 7.26 4.07 -2.25
CA TYR A 83 5.82 3.91 -2.49
C TYR A 83 5.29 2.73 -1.69
N ILE A 84 4.22 2.95 -0.92
CA ILE A 84 3.56 1.92 -0.10
C ILE A 84 2.34 1.40 -0.85
N HIS A 85 2.24 0.09 -0.97
CA HIS A 85 1.16 -0.58 -1.66
C HIS A 85 0.49 -1.64 -0.80
N ARG A 86 -0.79 -1.90 -1.05
CA ARG A 86 -1.55 -3.06 -0.56
C ARG A 86 -1.47 -3.27 0.94
N ILE A 87 -1.72 -2.21 1.72
CA ILE A 87 -1.86 -2.35 3.18
C ILE A 87 -3.09 -3.23 3.47
N ALA A 88 -2.87 -4.43 4.00
CA ALA A 88 -3.93 -5.35 4.38
C ALA A 88 -3.85 -5.69 5.86
N THR A 89 -4.95 -5.45 6.59
CA THR A 89 -5.04 -5.62 8.03
C THR A 89 -5.83 -6.86 8.42
N ASN A 90 -5.29 -7.67 9.32
CA ASN A 90 -5.98 -8.80 9.91
C ASN A 90 -7.22 -8.30 10.68
N PRO A 91 -8.42 -8.83 10.40
CA PRO A 91 -9.65 -8.39 11.06
C PRO A 91 -9.61 -8.45 12.58
N GLY A 92 -8.97 -9.47 13.14
CA GLY A 92 -8.80 -9.63 14.58
C GLY A 92 -7.91 -8.57 15.24
N CYS A 93 -7.20 -7.78 14.42
CA CYS A 93 -6.26 -6.75 14.90
C CYS A 93 -6.72 -5.33 14.54
N ARG A 94 -7.92 -5.14 13.99
CA ARG A 94 -8.43 -3.81 13.60
C ARG A 94 -8.53 -2.84 14.78
N GLY A 95 -8.59 -1.55 14.47
CA GLY A 95 -8.74 -0.47 15.48
C GLY A 95 -7.43 -0.04 16.15
N LYS A 96 -6.30 -0.63 15.82
CA LYS A 96 -4.98 -0.31 16.41
C LYS A 96 -4.17 0.73 15.62
N ASN A 97 -4.80 1.43 14.65
CA ASN A 97 -4.18 2.49 13.84
C ASN A 97 -2.83 2.07 13.20
N PHE A 98 -2.80 0.92 12.54
CA PHE A 98 -1.57 0.40 11.94
C PHE A 98 -0.98 1.32 10.87
N VAL A 99 -1.80 2.13 10.19
CA VAL A 99 -1.29 3.09 9.21
C VAL A 99 -0.33 4.08 9.86
N ALA A 100 -0.60 4.57 11.07
CA ALA A 100 0.34 5.45 11.78
C ALA A 100 1.67 4.74 12.11
N ILE A 101 1.62 3.46 12.47
CA ILE A 101 2.81 2.64 12.74
C ILE A 101 3.61 2.43 11.45
N ILE A 102 2.92 2.09 10.35
CA ILE A 102 3.54 1.92 9.03
C ILE A 102 4.18 3.24 8.56
N VAL A 103 3.52 4.38 8.75
CA VAL A 103 4.05 5.71 8.42
C VAL A 103 5.32 6.02 9.21
N ALA A 104 5.33 5.77 10.52
CA ALA A 104 6.51 5.99 11.35
C ALA A 104 7.69 5.13 10.87
N TRP A 105 7.45 3.85 10.61
CA TRP A 105 8.44 2.93 10.05
C TRP A 105 8.90 3.39 8.65
N ALA A 106 7.97 3.74 7.75
CA ALA A 106 8.28 4.11 6.37
C ALA A 106 9.15 5.37 6.27
N LYS A 107 8.95 6.34 7.17
CA LYS A 107 9.81 7.54 7.26
C LYS A 107 11.27 7.15 7.58
N LEU A 108 11.47 6.27 8.55
CA LEU A 108 12.81 5.79 8.92
C LEU A 108 13.41 4.94 7.80
N PHE A 109 12.62 4.02 7.24
CA PHE A 109 13.04 3.17 6.13
C PHE A 109 13.45 4.00 4.91
N ALA A 110 12.65 4.99 4.53
CA ALA A 110 12.96 5.86 3.41
C ALA A 110 14.24 6.68 3.64
N LYS A 111 14.42 7.27 4.82
CA LYS A 111 15.68 7.96 5.19
C LYS A 111 16.89 7.04 5.08
N ASN A 112 16.80 5.82 5.60
CA ASN A 112 17.88 4.84 5.53
C ASN A 112 18.20 4.39 4.09
N LYS A 113 17.25 4.55 3.17
CA LYS A 113 17.42 4.30 1.73
C LYS A 113 17.79 5.54 0.93
N GLY A 114 18.06 6.69 1.58
CA GLY A 114 18.38 7.94 0.91
C GLY A 114 17.22 8.51 0.10
N LYS A 115 15.99 8.24 0.51
CA LYS A 115 14.77 8.73 -0.12
C LYS A 115 14.24 9.96 0.59
N ASN A 116 13.60 10.85 -0.15
CA ASN A 116 13.09 12.14 0.33
C ASN A 116 11.58 12.14 0.54
N PHE A 117 10.88 11.11 0.02
CA PHE A 117 9.43 11.04 0.06
C PHE A 117 8.95 9.64 0.45
N VAL A 118 7.83 9.60 1.17
CA VAL A 118 6.98 8.41 1.34
C VAL A 118 5.66 8.71 0.65
N ARG A 119 5.24 7.82 -0.25
CA ARG A 119 4.08 8.01 -1.13
C ARG A 119 3.16 6.80 -1.09
N LEU A 120 1.89 7.03 -1.32
CA LEU A 120 0.90 5.99 -1.61
C LEU A 120 -0.21 6.58 -2.49
N ASP A 121 -0.94 5.72 -3.14
CA ASP A 121 -2.11 6.04 -3.93
C ASP A 121 -3.33 5.21 -3.52
N THR A 122 -4.51 5.71 -3.87
CA THR A 122 -5.77 4.97 -3.75
C THR A 122 -6.67 5.31 -4.93
N LEU A 123 -7.47 4.34 -5.36
CA LEU A 123 -8.41 4.55 -6.45
C LEU A 123 -9.74 5.15 -5.98
N GLY A 124 -10.33 5.95 -6.86
CA GLY A 124 -11.61 6.60 -6.65
C GLY A 124 -11.60 7.70 -5.60
N ASN A 125 -12.73 8.38 -5.46
CA ASN A 125 -12.91 9.49 -4.51
C ASN A 125 -13.53 8.99 -3.20
N ASN A 126 -12.75 8.33 -2.36
CA ASN A 126 -13.20 7.86 -1.05
C ASN A 126 -12.80 8.85 0.05
N VAL A 127 -13.73 9.74 0.43
CA VAL A 127 -13.49 10.80 1.44
C VAL A 127 -12.98 10.24 2.76
N LYS A 128 -13.54 9.11 3.25
CA LYS A 128 -13.10 8.50 4.51
C LYS A 128 -11.66 7.99 4.44
N LEU A 129 -11.25 7.50 3.27
CA LEU A 129 -9.89 7.01 3.06
C LEU A 129 -8.92 8.19 2.93
N ILE A 130 -9.35 9.29 2.28
CA ILE A 130 -8.59 10.54 2.21
C ILE A 130 -8.36 11.09 3.63
N GLU A 131 -9.39 11.19 4.45
CA GLU A 131 -9.27 11.61 5.84
C GLU A 131 -8.36 10.68 6.65
N HIS A 132 -8.48 9.37 6.44
CA HIS A 132 -7.67 8.38 7.15
C HIS A 132 -6.16 8.56 6.90
N TYR A 133 -5.75 8.72 5.65
CA TYR A 133 -4.34 8.93 5.31
C TYR A 133 -3.85 10.34 5.68
N THR A 134 -4.70 11.35 5.54
CA THR A 134 -4.36 12.72 5.97
C THR A 134 -4.13 12.78 7.49
N ASN A 135 -4.99 12.13 8.28
CA ASN A 135 -4.81 12.02 9.73
C ASN A 135 -3.57 11.20 10.12
N ALA A 136 -3.11 10.30 9.26
CA ALA A 136 -1.85 9.57 9.46
C ALA A 136 -0.59 10.40 9.07
N GLY A 137 -0.78 11.63 8.58
CA GLY A 137 0.30 12.57 8.30
C GLY A 137 0.68 12.69 6.83
N PHE A 138 -0.07 12.10 5.91
CA PHE A 138 0.11 12.34 4.48
C PHE A 138 -0.53 13.67 4.06
N LYS A 139 0.15 14.38 3.17
CA LYS A 139 -0.45 15.46 2.40
C LYS A 139 -1.24 14.84 1.25
N PHE A 140 -2.53 15.13 1.17
CA PHE A 140 -3.34 14.81 0.00
C PHE A 140 -2.99 15.77 -1.14
N LEU A 141 -2.55 15.24 -2.27
CA LEU A 141 -2.13 16.04 -3.42
C LEU A 141 -3.28 16.32 -4.40
N GLY A 142 -4.37 15.60 -4.29
CA GLY A 142 -5.53 15.70 -5.17
C GLY A 142 -5.90 14.39 -5.84
N ILE A 143 -6.89 14.46 -6.71
CA ILE A 143 -7.36 13.35 -7.56
C ILE A 143 -6.79 13.59 -8.96
N PHE A 144 -6.09 12.59 -9.49
CA PHE A 144 -5.46 12.63 -10.80
C PHE A 144 -6.07 11.55 -11.69
N LYS A 145 -6.37 11.90 -12.92
CA LYS A 145 -6.83 10.93 -13.90
C LYS A 145 -5.63 10.32 -14.60
N LEU A 146 -5.46 9.02 -14.45
CA LEU A 146 -4.34 8.29 -15.07
C LEU A 146 -4.47 8.30 -16.59
N ALA A 147 -3.42 8.73 -17.28
CA ALA A 147 -3.42 8.89 -18.74
C ALA A 147 -3.31 7.54 -19.46
N ASN A 148 -2.53 6.61 -18.93
CA ASN A 148 -2.32 5.29 -19.52
C ASN A 148 -2.48 4.19 -18.47
N THR A 149 -3.59 3.46 -18.53
CA THR A 149 -3.92 2.39 -17.58
C THR A 149 -3.75 0.99 -18.17
N GLN A 150 -3.32 0.86 -19.44
CA GLN A 150 -3.29 -0.44 -20.13
C GLN A 150 -2.32 -1.45 -19.51
N SER A 151 -1.21 -0.98 -18.97
CA SER A 151 -0.20 -1.80 -18.28
C SER A 151 -0.52 -2.02 -16.80
N LEU A 152 -1.44 -1.23 -16.24
CA LEU A 152 -1.86 -1.33 -14.85
C LEU A 152 -2.85 -2.49 -14.61
N PRO A 153 -2.97 -2.97 -13.37
CA PRO A 153 -4.01 -3.94 -12.98
C PRO A 153 -5.42 -3.47 -13.37
N GLU A 154 -6.31 -4.43 -13.65
CA GLU A 154 -7.66 -4.20 -14.22
C GLU A 154 -8.49 -3.15 -13.46
N HIS A 155 -8.34 -3.05 -12.14
CA HIS A 155 -9.08 -2.09 -11.32
C HIS A 155 -8.71 -0.63 -11.62
N TYR A 156 -7.46 -0.33 -12.04
CA TYR A 156 -7.07 1.00 -12.54
C TYR A 156 -7.65 1.30 -13.92
N GLN A 157 -7.89 0.26 -14.73
CA GLN A 157 -8.49 0.45 -16.06
C GLN A 157 -9.99 0.79 -15.95
N LYS A 158 -10.67 0.26 -14.93
CA LYS A 158 -12.09 0.51 -14.65
C LYS A 158 -12.34 1.87 -13.98
N GLU A 159 -11.41 2.30 -13.16
CA GLU A 159 -11.47 3.58 -12.44
C GLU A 159 -10.12 4.28 -12.53
N PRO A 160 -9.97 5.21 -13.49
CA PRO A 160 -8.70 5.90 -13.70
C PRO A 160 -8.43 7.05 -12.72
N ASP A 161 -9.42 7.43 -11.90
CA ASP A 161 -9.25 8.48 -10.90
C ASP A 161 -8.44 7.96 -9.72
N CYS A 162 -7.29 8.57 -9.45
CA CYS A 162 -6.33 8.15 -8.45
C CYS A 162 -6.05 9.28 -7.45
N CYS A 163 -6.25 9.01 -6.17
CA CYS A 163 -5.87 9.90 -5.08
C CYS A 163 -4.40 9.70 -4.75
N LEU A 164 -3.60 10.77 -4.81
CA LEU A 164 -2.18 10.72 -4.47
C LEU A 164 -1.91 11.33 -3.10
N PHE A 165 -1.04 10.66 -2.33
CA PHE A 165 -0.68 11.06 -0.98
C PHE A 165 0.84 11.03 -0.80
N GLU A 166 1.39 12.07 -0.16
CA GLU A 166 2.81 12.27 -0.01
C GLU A 166 3.20 12.73 1.39
N ILE A 167 4.30 12.20 1.91
CA ILE A 167 5.03 12.76 3.05
C ILE A 167 6.41 13.14 2.53
N LYS A 168 6.79 14.41 2.68
CA LYS A 168 8.16 14.89 2.48
C LYS A 168 8.93 14.70 3.79
N LEU A 169 10.16 14.15 3.71
CA LEU A 169 11.01 13.80 4.85
C LEU A 169 11.96 14.95 5.24
#